data_9f3bd82e1fb7acc5fe47b5a4cffbdee6
#
_entry.id   9f3bd82e1fb7acc5fe47b5a4cffbdee6
#
_cell.length_a   1.000
_cell.length_b   1.000
_cell.length_c   1.000
_cell.angle_alpha   90.00
_cell.angle_beta   90.00
_cell.angle_gamma   90.00
#
_symmetry.space_group_name_H-M   'P 1'
#
loop_
_entity.id
_entity.type
_entity.pdbx_description
1 polymer ?
#
loop_
_entity_poly.entity_id
_entity_poly.type
_entity_poly.pdbx_seq_one_letter_code
_entity_poly.pdbx_strand_id
1 'polypeptide(L)'
;MKNANFSIVVIFLALLTLLCAFVALGVGRFYIPFNDVFSVLAHSFGYGEGAASNITNVIENLRIPRIIAAILVGAALSVSGAAYQGVFKNQLVSPDLLGVSAGACVGAATAIIFDLSLLWIQIFAFGFGLAAVAITLAIPKMMGRTSTLMLVLSGIIVSGLMGSIIGFLKYVADPETKLPDIVYWQLGSLAKLDSDNLKYIAPVMIICAILLIAMSWRINLLSLGDESAARLGVNVSFERAVIIICATLLTGCSVCISGIVAWVGLLMPHLARMLVGANNIKSMPASIFMGAIFLLFVDTLARSISVSEVPLGVLTGFIGTVFFVWVLWRNKKVA
;
A
#
# COMPACT_ATOMS: atom_id res chain seq x y z
N MET A 1 -12.08 -9.09 -25.45
CA MET A 1 -12.15 -10.20 -24.48
C MET A 1 -13.56 -10.25 -23.92
N LYS A 2 -14.26 -11.40 -24.03
CA LYS A 2 -15.60 -11.59 -23.43
C LYS A 2 -15.48 -11.26 -21.93
N ASN A 3 -16.39 -10.42 -21.41
CA ASN A 3 -16.45 -10.06 -20.01
C ASN A 3 -16.50 -11.33 -19.15
N ALA A 4 -15.38 -11.69 -18.52
CA ALA A 4 -15.40 -12.74 -17.51
C ALA A 4 -16.41 -12.33 -16.44
N ASN A 5 -17.21 -13.27 -15.97
CA ASN A 5 -18.23 -12.98 -14.98
C ASN A 5 -17.52 -12.42 -13.74
N PHE A 6 -17.80 -11.17 -13.36
CA PHE A 6 -17.08 -10.44 -12.31
C PHE A 6 -16.94 -11.27 -11.02
N SER A 7 -18.03 -11.94 -10.64
CA SER A 7 -18.03 -12.78 -9.43
C SER A 7 -17.01 -13.92 -9.52
N ILE A 8 -16.87 -14.54 -10.71
CA ILE A 8 -15.89 -15.62 -10.92
C ILE A 8 -14.46 -15.08 -10.78
N VAL A 9 -14.18 -13.89 -11.34
CA VAL A 9 -12.86 -13.26 -11.25
C VAL A 9 -12.51 -12.93 -9.79
N VAL A 10 -13.44 -12.36 -9.03
CA VAL A 10 -13.20 -12.00 -7.62
C VAL A 10 -12.99 -13.26 -6.78
N ILE A 11 -13.81 -14.30 -6.96
CA ILE A 11 -13.65 -15.58 -6.25
C ILE A 11 -12.29 -16.21 -6.59
N PHE A 12 -11.92 -16.22 -7.87
CA PHE A 12 -10.61 -16.75 -8.29
C PHE A 12 -9.45 -15.98 -7.65
N LEU A 13 -9.50 -14.62 -7.65
CA LEU A 13 -8.46 -13.81 -7.03
C LEU A 13 -8.40 -14.01 -5.50
N ALA A 14 -9.55 -14.17 -4.84
CA ALA A 14 -9.61 -14.45 -3.41
C ALA A 14 -8.96 -15.82 -3.10
N LEU A 15 -9.32 -16.87 -3.84
CA LEU A 15 -8.72 -18.20 -3.68
C LEU A 15 -7.21 -18.17 -4.01
N LEU A 16 -6.81 -17.44 -5.03
CA LEU A 16 -5.38 -17.26 -5.35
C LEU A 16 -4.62 -16.54 -4.25
N THR A 17 -5.24 -15.53 -3.59
CA THR A 17 -4.64 -14.85 -2.42
C THR A 17 -4.43 -15.83 -1.27
N LEU A 18 -5.42 -16.67 -0.97
CA LEU A 18 -5.30 -17.71 0.07
C LEU A 18 -4.23 -18.74 -0.28
N LEU A 19 -4.17 -19.17 -1.54
CA LEU A 19 -3.12 -20.09 -2.01
C LEU A 19 -1.73 -19.47 -1.88
N CYS A 20 -1.55 -18.21 -2.30
CA CYS A 20 -0.29 -17.48 -2.15
C CYS A 20 0.10 -17.34 -0.67
N ALA A 21 -0.87 -17.04 0.21
CA ALA A 21 -0.63 -16.96 1.65
C ALA A 21 -0.18 -18.31 2.23
N PHE A 22 -0.83 -19.41 1.84
CA PHE A 22 -0.45 -20.75 2.25
C PHE A 22 0.96 -21.11 1.75
N VAL A 23 1.28 -20.86 0.49
CA VAL A 23 2.63 -21.07 -0.07
C VAL A 23 3.67 -20.23 0.68
N ALA A 24 3.34 -18.98 0.99
CA ALA A 24 4.22 -18.08 1.75
C ALA A 24 4.52 -18.57 3.18
N LEU A 25 3.67 -19.41 3.78
CA LEU A 25 3.96 -20.05 5.08
C LEU A 25 5.08 -21.11 4.98
N GLY A 26 5.18 -21.83 3.87
CA GLY A 26 6.23 -22.84 3.67
C GLY A 26 7.53 -22.25 3.11
N VAL A 27 7.42 -21.25 2.20
CA VAL A 27 8.55 -20.71 1.44
C VAL A 27 9.24 -19.56 2.20
N GLY A 28 10.55 -19.56 2.20
CA GLY A 28 11.40 -18.52 2.80
C GLY A 28 12.79 -19.09 3.09
N ARG A 29 13.65 -18.29 3.74
CA ARG A 29 15.02 -18.70 4.08
C ARG A 29 15.08 -20.02 4.88
N PHE A 30 14.17 -20.20 5.82
CA PHE A 30 13.95 -21.47 6.52
C PHE A 30 12.77 -22.16 5.84
N TYR A 31 13.05 -23.16 4.98
CA TYR A 31 12.00 -23.93 4.33
C TYR A 31 11.26 -24.80 5.36
N ILE A 32 9.93 -24.69 5.36
CA ILE A 32 9.05 -25.52 6.19
C ILE A 32 8.25 -26.42 5.26
N PRO A 33 8.32 -27.74 5.44
CA PRO A 33 7.50 -28.68 4.68
C PRO A 33 6.00 -28.35 4.82
N PHE A 34 5.25 -28.46 3.74
CA PHE A 34 3.82 -28.14 3.77
C PHE A 34 3.01 -29.04 4.72
N ASN A 35 3.48 -30.27 5.00
CA ASN A 35 2.88 -31.13 6.03
C ASN A 35 2.97 -30.49 7.42
N ASP A 36 4.10 -29.90 7.77
CA ASP A 36 4.28 -29.22 9.05
C ASP A 36 3.45 -27.94 9.12
N VAL A 37 3.38 -27.18 8.00
CA VAL A 37 2.48 -26.01 7.91
C VAL A 37 1.03 -26.44 8.18
N PHE A 38 0.58 -27.52 7.55
CA PHE A 38 -0.77 -28.04 7.76
C PHE A 38 -0.97 -28.50 9.21
N SER A 39 0.01 -29.20 9.80
CA SER A 39 -0.07 -29.66 11.21
C SER A 39 -0.18 -28.50 12.20
N VAL A 40 0.60 -27.42 12.00
CA VAL A 40 0.52 -26.22 12.85
C VAL A 40 -0.86 -25.56 12.70
N LEU A 41 -1.34 -25.36 11.49
CA LEU A 41 -2.65 -24.76 11.25
C LEU A 41 -3.78 -25.62 11.83
N ALA A 42 -3.73 -26.95 11.63
CA ALA A 42 -4.73 -27.84 12.21
C ALA A 42 -4.73 -27.81 13.75
N HIS A 43 -3.54 -27.77 14.36
CA HIS A 43 -3.37 -27.66 15.81
C HIS A 43 -3.96 -26.34 16.37
N SER A 44 -3.76 -25.22 15.67
CA SER A 44 -4.35 -23.92 16.04
C SER A 44 -5.89 -23.94 16.04
N PHE A 45 -6.51 -24.87 15.29
CA PHE A 45 -7.96 -25.14 15.31
C PHE A 45 -8.36 -26.29 16.27
N GLY A 46 -7.43 -26.82 17.07
CA GLY A 46 -7.69 -27.89 18.04
C GLY A 46 -7.60 -29.29 17.48
N TYR A 47 -7.02 -29.49 16.28
CA TYR A 47 -6.87 -30.80 15.63
C TYR A 47 -5.39 -31.22 15.55
N GLY A 48 -5.05 -32.44 15.97
CA GLY A 48 -3.73 -33.06 15.84
C GLY A 48 -2.72 -32.64 16.92
N GLU A 49 -1.51 -33.18 16.82
CA GLU A 49 -0.43 -33.00 17.82
C GLU A 49 0.44 -31.75 17.57
N GLY A 50 0.20 -31.02 16.44
CA GLY A 50 1.03 -29.88 16.03
C GLY A 50 2.35 -30.31 15.40
N ALA A 51 3.25 -29.35 15.21
CA ALA A 51 4.62 -29.55 14.73
C ALA A 51 5.62 -29.24 15.84
N ALA A 52 6.93 -29.40 15.56
CA ALA A 52 7.98 -29.04 16.50
C ALA A 52 7.86 -27.58 16.95
N SER A 53 8.14 -27.29 18.22
CA SER A 53 7.95 -25.98 18.84
C SER A 53 8.65 -24.83 18.10
N ASN A 54 9.83 -25.05 17.53
CA ASN A 54 10.53 -24.07 16.71
C ASN A 54 9.78 -23.74 15.41
N ILE A 55 9.18 -24.73 14.75
CA ILE A 55 8.40 -24.56 13.52
C ILE A 55 7.11 -23.79 13.84
N THR A 56 6.41 -24.18 14.89
CA THR A 56 5.18 -23.50 15.35
C THR A 56 5.47 -22.02 15.63
N ASN A 57 6.56 -21.73 16.37
CA ASN A 57 6.94 -20.36 16.70
C ASN A 57 7.25 -19.52 15.43
N VAL A 58 7.97 -20.09 14.45
CA VAL A 58 8.25 -19.40 13.18
C VAL A 58 6.97 -19.12 12.40
N ILE A 59 6.03 -20.06 12.34
CA ILE A 59 4.78 -19.87 11.62
C ILE A 59 3.90 -18.83 12.32
N GLU A 60 3.62 -19.01 13.61
CA GLU A 60 2.63 -18.20 14.33
C GLU A 60 3.13 -16.79 14.66
N ASN A 61 4.37 -16.64 15.10
CA ASN A 61 4.90 -15.37 15.59
C ASN A 61 5.65 -14.55 14.54
N LEU A 62 6.16 -15.18 13.47
CA LEU A 62 6.92 -14.46 12.45
C LEU A 62 6.20 -14.43 11.11
N ARG A 63 5.71 -15.58 10.60
CA ARG A 63 5.17 -15.65 9.23
C ARG A 63 3.73 -15.18 9.11
N ILE A 64 2.84 -15.62 9.99
CA ILE A 64 1.43 -15.23 9.93
C ILE A 64 1.25 -13.71 10.05
N PRO A 65 1.83 -13.01 11.04
CA PRO A 65 1.70 -11.56 11.13
C PRO A 65 2.25 -10.84 9.89
N ARG A 66 3.38 -11.30 9.37
CA ARG A 66 4.02 -10.73 8.19
C ARG A 66 3.19 -10.93 6.92
N ILE A 67 2.61 -12.11 6.71
CA ILE A 67 1.70 -12.41 5.59
C ILE A 67 0.46 -11.54 5.66
N ILE A 68 -0.14 -11.40 6.85
CA ILE A 68 -1.30 -10.51 7.07
C ILE A 68 -0.93 -9.07 6.74
N ALA A 69 0.22 -8.59 7.19
CA ALA A 69 0.70 -7.25 6.87
C ALA A 69 0.93 -7.05 5.37
N ALA A 70 1.54 -8.01 4.67
CA ALA A 70 1.74 -7.95 3.23
C ALA A 70 0.39 -7.88 2.48
N ILE A 71 -0.61 -8.67 2.89
CA ILE A 71 -1.97 -8.62 2.33
C ILE A 71 -2.59 -7.25 2.56
N LEU A 72 -2.57 -6.75 3.80
CA LEU A 72 -3.18 -5.47 4.16
C LEU A 72 -2.52 -4.30 3.45
N VAL A 73 -1.20 -4.22 3.44
CA VAL A 73 -0.44 -3.15 2.79
C VAL A 73 -0.65 -3.18 1.27
N GLY A 74 -0.55 -4.35 0.64
CA GLY A 74 -0.78 -4.51 -0.79
C GLY A 74 -2.20 -4.12 -1.21
N ALA A 75 -3.20 -4.58 -0.46
CA ALA A 75 -4.60 -4.23 -0.65
C ALA A 75 -4.85 -2.73 -0.46
N ALA A 76 -4.32 -2.14 0.61
CA ALA A 76 -4.51 -0.73 0.97
C ALA A 76 -3.90 0.20 -0.08
N LEU A 77 -2.64 -0.03 -0.48
CA LEU A 77 -1.98 0.77 -1.51
C LEU A 77 -2.73 0.66 -2.85
N SER A 78 -3.21 -0.53 -3.20
CA SER A 78 -3.92 -0.75 -4.44
C SER A 78 -5.27 -0.04 -4.47
N VAL A 79 -6.10 -0.16 -3.43
CA VAL A 79 -7.40 0.51 -3.39
C VAL A 79 -7.28 2.03 -3.25
N SER A 80 -6.28 2.53 -2.51
CA SER A 80 -5.96 3.96 -2.43
C SER A 80 -5.58 4.51 -3.81
N GLY A 81 -4.73 3.79 -4.55
CA GLY A 81 -4.36 4.14 -5.90
C GLY A 81 -5.55 4.18 -6.84
N ALA A 82 -6.43 3.17 -6.80
CA ALA A 82 -7.67 3.14 -7.58
C ALA A 82 -8.57 4.35 -7.29
N ALA A 83 -8.73 4.69 -6.01
CA ALA A 83 -9.53 5.83 -5.57
C ALA A 83 -8.95 7.17 -6.07
N TYR A 84 -7.64 7.39 -5.91
CA TYR A 84 -6.98 8.59 -6.42
C TYR A 84 -7.05 8.69 -7.94
N GLN A 85 -6.80 7.59 -8.66
CA GLN A 85 -6.91 7.57 -10.12
C GLN A 85 -8.32 7.96 -10.59
N GLY A 86 -9.36 7.56 -9.88
CA GLY A 86 -10.75 7.96 -10.17
C GLY A 86 -11.01 9.44 -9.86
N VAL A 87 -10.63 9.92 -8.68
CA VAL A 87 -10.83 11.30 -8.25
C VAL A 87 -10.02 12.30 -9.10
N PHE A 88 -8.76 11.97 -9.41
CA PHE A 88 -7.89 12.83 -10.21
C PHE A 88 -8.04 12.62 -11.72
N LYS A 89 -8.92 11.69 -12.16
CA LYS A 89 -9.18 11.38 -13.57
C LYS A 89 -7.91 11.07 -14.36
N ASN A 90 -6.93 10.49 -13.69
CA ASN A 90 -5.65 10.17 -14.27
C ASN A 90 -5.16 8.81 -13.75
N GLN A 91 -5.01 7.85 -14.65
CA GLN A 91 -4.59 6.49 -14.34
C GLN A 91 -3.11 6.37 -13.90
N LEU A 92 -2.33 7.43 -14.06
CA LEU A 92 -0.92 7.49 -13.68
C LEU A 92 -0.70 8.08 -12.28
N VAL A 93 -1.77 8.42 -11.57
CA VAL A 93 -1.67 8.91 -10.20
C VAL A 93 -1.37 7.76 -9.25
N SER A 94 -0.36 7.95 -8.40
CA SER A 94 -0.01 7.05 -7.30
C SER A 94 -0.62 7.55 -5.97
N PRO A 95 -0.73 6.68 -4.95
CA PRO A 95 -1.17 7.08 -3.62
C PRO A 95 -0.30 8.17 -2.98
N ASP A 96 0.96 8.30 -3.40
CA ASP A 96 1.94 9.27 -2.88
C ASP A 96 1.78 10.68 -3.43
N LEU A 97 0.87 10.90 -4.37
CA LEU A 97 0.69 12.18 -5.06
C LEU A 97 0.55 13.38 -4.11
N LEU A 98 -0.05 13.18 -2.95
CA LEU A 98 -0.26 14.24 -1.95
C LEU A 98 0.88 14.37 -0.93
N GLY A 99 1.98 13.64 -1.10
CA GLY A 99 3.18 13.75 -0.29
C GLY A 99 3.14 12.96 1.03
N VAL A 100 2.23 11.99 1.18
CA VAL A 100 2.12 11.14 2.39
C VAL A 100 3.44 10.46 2.72
N SER A 101 4.02 9.73 1.75
CA SER A 101 5.26 8.96 1.97
C SER A 101 6.46 9.88 2.23
N ALA A 102 6.52 11.02 1.54
CA ALA A 102 7.59 11.99 1.77
C ALA A 102 7.52 12.57 3.19
N GLY A 103 6.33 12.94 3.66
CA GLY A 103 6.11 13.36 5.04
C GLY A 103 6.44 12.26 6.06
N ALA A 104 5.99 11.03 5.80
CA ALA A 104 6.28 9.88 6.65
C ALA A 104 7.78 9.63 6.80
N CYS A 105 8.56 9.80 5.72
CA CYS A 105 10.02 9.71 5.77
C CYS A 105 10.65 10.75 6.69
N VAL A 106 10.16 11.99 6.65
CA VAL A 106 10.65 13.05 7.55
C VAL A 106 10.34 12.67 9.00
N GLY A 107 9.12 12.20 9.29
CA GLY A 107 8.76 11.78 10.63
C GLY A 107 9.59 10.62 11.14
N ALA A 108 9.73 9.56 10.34
CA ALA A 108 10.55 8.41 10.70
C ALA A 108 12.02 8.78 10.92
N ALA A 109 12.62 9.55 10.01
CA ALA A 109 14.00 10.01 10.15
C ALA A 109 14.20 10.85 11.40
N THR A 110 13.27 11.74 11.72
CA THR A 110 13.29 12.53 12.96
C THR A 110 13.30 11.61 14.17
N ALA A 111 12.40 10.63 14.25
CA ALA A 111 12.32 9.69 15.36
C ALA A 111 13.59 8.83 15.50
N ILE A 112 14.17 8.38 14.37
CA ILE A 112 15.42 7.60 14.34
C ILE A 112 16.61 8.42 14.87
N ILE A 113 16.73 9.70 14.49
CA ILE A 113 17.80 10.58 14.97
C ILE A 113 17.73 10.74 16.49
N PHE A 114 16.53 10.81 17.06
CA PHE A 114 16.31 10.94 18.51
C PHE A 114 16.29 9.60 19.26
N ASP A 115 16.71 8.49 18.66
CA ASP A 115 16.73 7.15 19.27
C ASP A 115 15.38 6.68 19.84
N LEU A 116 14.29 7.07 19.22
CA LEU A 116 12.97 6.70 19.69
C LEU A 116 12.66 5.22 19.33
N SER A 117 11.80 4.60 20.16
CA SER A 117 11.38 3.21 19.92
C SER A 117 10.59 3.06 18.60
N LEU A 118 10.48 1.82 18.12
CA LEU A 118 9.76 1.50 16.87
C LEU A 118 8.33 2.07 16.84
N LEU A 119 7.62 2.04 17.97
CA LEU A 119 6.28 2.61 18.08
C LEU A 119 6.29 4.12 17.78
N TRP A 120 7.26 4.85 18.35
CA TRP A 120 7.37 6.28 18.10
C TRP A 120 7.79 6.59 16.66
N ILE A 121 8.64 5.78 16.05
CA ILE A 121 8.98 5.90 14.62
C ILE A 121 7.70 5.81 13.78
N GLN A 122 6.81 4.87 14.09
CA GLN A 122 5.53 4.71 13.39
C GLN A 122 4.59 5.91 13.63
N ILE A 123 4.46 6.37 14.88
CA ILE A 123 3.63 7.53 15.25
C ILE A 123 4.12 8.80 14.53
N PHE A 124 5.42 9.06 14.54
CA PHE A 124 6.01 10.21 13.85
C PHE A 124 5.83 10.10 12.33
N ALA A 125 6.10 8.93 11.74
CA ALA A 125 5.87 8.69 10.32
C ALA A 125 4.41 8.97 9.94
N PHE A 126 3.45 8.46 10.70
CA PHE A 126 2.03 8.69 10.46
C PHE A 126 1.65 10.17 10.61
N GLY A 127 2.05 10.79 11.71
CA GLY A 127 1.73 12.19 12.00
C GLY A 127 2.30 13.16 10.96
N PHE A 128 3.56 13.01 10.59
CA PHE A 128 4.19 13.84 9.55
C PHE A 128 3.64 13.55 8.16
N GLY A 129 3.28 12.29 7.85
CA GLY A 129 2.59 11.94 6.62
C GLY A 129 1.24 12.64 6.50
N LEU A 130 0.42 12.63 7.56
CA LEU A 130 -0.85 13.36 7.60
C LEU A 130 -0.64 14.89 7.54
N ALA A 131 0.37 15.42 8.24
CA ALA A 131 0.70 16.83 8.19
C ALA A 131 1.07 17.29 6.77
N ALA A 132 1.87 16.50 6.04
CA ALA A 132 2.19 16.78 4.65
C ALA A 132 0.93 16.88 3.78
N VAL A 133 -0.01 15.93 3.93
CA VAL A 133 -1.29 15.99 3.19
C VAL A 133 -2.13 17.17 3.64
N ALA A 134 -2.19 17.48 4.93
CA ALA A 134 -2.93 18.65 5.42
C ALA A 134 -2.40 19.94 4.78
N ILE A 135 -1.07 20.11 4.69
CA ILE A 135 -0.43 21.24 4.00
C ILE A 135 -0.80 21.23 2.51
N THR A 136 -0.71 20.06 1.85
CA THR A 136 -1.08 19.89 0.43
C THR A 136 -2.53 20.32 0.17
N LEU A 137 -3.46 20.00 1.04
CA LEU A 137 -4.87 20.38 0.93
C LEU A 137 -5.11 21.86 1.29
N ALA A 138 -4.29 22.43 2.17
CA ALA A 138 -4.42 23.84 2.59
C ALA A 138 -4.00 24.82 1.48
N ILE A 139 -2.97 24.52 0.69
CA ILE A 139 -2.43 25.41 -0.35
C ILE A 139 -3.51 25.85 -1.36
N PRO A 140 -4.26 24.95 -2.03
CA PRO A 140 -5.31 25.35 -2.97
C PRO A 140 -6.44 26.15 -2.30
N LYS A 141 -6.77 25.82 -1.05
CA LYS A 141 -7.80 26.52 -0.28
C LYS A 141 -7.38 27.96 0.03
N MET A 142 -6.13 28.16 0.42
CA MET A 142 -5.57 29.51 0.67
C MET A 142 -5.51 30.35 -0.61
N MET A 143 -5.30 29.72 -1.78
CA MET A 143 -5.29 30.41 -3.08
C MET A 143 -6.69 30.62 -3.68
N GLY A 144 -7.75 30.20 -3.00
CA GLY A 144 -9.13 30.29 -3.52
C GLY A 144 -9.40 29.46 -4.78
N ARG A 145 -8.56 28.48 -5.10
CA ARG A 145 -8.63 27.63 -6.31
C ARG A 145 -8.57 26.16 -5.94
N THR A 146 -9.71 25.52 -5.83
CA THR A 146 -9.83 24.11 -5.40
C THR A 146 -9.88 23.11 -6.58
N SER A 147 -9.17 23.38 -7.67
CA SER A 147 -9.14 22.46 -8.81
C SER A 147 -8.26 21.23 -8.54
N THR A 148 -8.55 20.13 -9.22
CA THR A 148 -7.74 18.90 -9.17
C THR A 148 -6.27 19.14 -9.55
N LEU A 149 -6.03 20.02 -10.54
CA LEU A 149 -4.68 20.40 -10.95
C LEU A 149 -3.91 21.10 -9.81
N MET A 150 -4.56 22.01 -9.08
CA MET A 150 -3.92 22.68 -7.94
C MET A 150 -3.57 21.71 -6.81
N LEU A 151 -4.39 20.69 -6.57
CA LEU A 151 -4.06 19.63 -5.60
C LEU A 151 -2.80 18.86 -6.02
N VAL A 152 -2.68 18.50 -7.29
CA VAL A 152 -1.49 17.82 -7.83
C VAL A 152 -0.24 18.69 -7.67
N LEU A 153 -0.31 19.96 -8.09
CA LEU A 153 0.81 20.90 -7.95
C LEU A 153 1.22 21.12 -6.49
N SER A 154 0.24 21.24 -5.60
CA SER A 154 0.50 21.37 -4.17
C SER A 154 1.19 20.12 -3.61
N GLY A 155 0.79 18.93 -4.03
CA GLY A 155 1.44 17.69 -3.64
C GLY A 155 2.90 17.62 -4.10
N ILE A 156 3.20 18.07 -5.31
CA ILE A 156 4.58 18.14 -5.83
C ILE A 156 5.42 19.13 -4.99
N ILE A 157 4.87 20.30 -4.68
CA ILE A 157 5.56 21.32 -3.86
C ILE A 157 5.85 20.77 -2.46
N VAL A 158 4.86 20.17 -1.81
CA VAL A 158 5.02 19.61 -0.46
C VAL A 158 5.99 18.43 -0.47
N SER A 159 5.90 17.54 -1.46
CA SER A 159 6.85 16.43 -1.60
C SER A 159 8.29 16.94 -1.80
N GLY A 160 8.49 18.00 -2.57
CA GLY A 160 9.78 18.65 -2.74
C GLY A 160 10.31 19.25 -1.43
N LEU A 161 9.46 19.92 -0.66
CA LEU A 161 9.81 20.44 0.66
C LEU A 161 10.21 19.30 1.61
N MET A 162 9.40 18.25 1.71
CA MET A 162 9.70 17.07 2.55
C MET A 162 10.99 16.39 2.07
N GLY A 163 11.22 16.31 0.76
CA GLY A 163 12.46 15.80 0.18
C GLY A 163 13.70 16.62 0.59
N SER A 164 13.58 17.94 0.67
CA SER A 164 14.66 18.81 1.16
C SER A 164 14.91 18.60 2.64
N ILE A 165 13.84 18.49 3.46
CA ILE A 165 13.96 18.25 4.91
C ILE A 165 14.61 16.86 5.16
N ILE A 166 14.20 15.81 4.46
CA ILE A 166 14.82 14.49 4.63
C ILE A 166 16.29 14.50 4.19
N GLY A 167 16.62 15.27 3.14
CA GLY A 167 18.01 15.47 2.73
C GLY A 167 18.84 16.12 3.83
N PHE A 168 18.31 17.16 4.48
CA PHE A 168 18.94 17.82 5.63
C PHE A 168 19.09 16.87 6.83
N LEU A 169 18.03 16.11 7.18
CA LEU A 169 18.10 15.13 8.26
C LEU A 169 19.17 14.05 8.02
N LYS A 170 19.32 13.58 6.78
CA LYS A 170 20.37 12.64 6.40
C LYS A 170 21.78 13.26 6.50
N TYR A 171 21.91 14.55 6.17
CA TYR A 171 23.18 15.26 6.26
C TYR A 171 23.66 15.43 7.70
N VAL A 172 22.76 15.66 8.65
CA VAL A 172 23.11 15.83 10.07
C VAL A 172 23.11 14.51 10.85
N ALA A 173 22.60 13.42 10.27
CA ALA A 173 22.55 12.11 10.90
C ALA A 173 23.95 11.53 11.06
N ASP A 174 24.18 10.78 12.16
CA ASP A 174 25.39 10.02 12.35
C ASP A 174 25.60 9.01 11.19
N PRO A 175 26.76 9.09 10.48
CA PRO A 175 26.99 8.29 9.29
C PRO A 175 27.08 6.77 9.54
N GLU A 176 27.49 6.36 10.73
CA GLU A 176 27.74 4.95 11.04
C GLU A 176 26.49 4.23 11.56
N THR A 177 25.60 4.97 12.24
CA THR A 177 24.43 4.37 12.92
C THR A 177 23.10 4.87 12.36
N LYS A 178 22.85 6.19 12.38
CA LYS A 178 21.54 6.76 12.06
C LYS A 178 21.23 6.81 10.56
N LEU A 179 22.21 7.20 9.76
CA LEU A 179 22.03 7.31 8.31
C LEU A 179 21.67 5.97 7.67
N PRO A 180 22.35 4.84 7.97
CA PRO A 180 21.93 3.52 7.49
C PRO A 180 20.52 3.14 7.90
N ASP A 181 20.11 3.41 9.15
CA ASP A 181 18.77 3.09 9.64
C ASP A 181 17.68 3.92 8.89
N ILE A 182 17.92 5.21 8.65
CA ILE A 182 17.02 6.06 7.88
C ILE A 182 16.90 5.54 6.45
N VAL A 183 18.01 5.20 5.80
CA VAL A 183 18.02 4.68 4.43
C VAL A 183 17.29 3.34 4.36
N TYR A 184 17.56 2.43 5.30
CA TYR A 184 16.92 1.12 5.35
C TYR A 184 15.40 1.25 5.56
N TRP A 185 14.97 2.15 6.47
CA TRP A 185 13.55 2.42 6.69
C TRP A 185 12.87 2.93 5.44
N GLN A 186 13.51 3.86 4.70
CA GLN A 186 12.97 4.40 3.44
C GLN A 186 12.84 3.35 2.34
N LEU A 187 13.76 2.38 2.28
CA LEU A 187 13.71 1.32 1.28
C LEU A 187 12.56 0.33 1.49
N GLY A 188 11.94 0.34 2.67
CA GLY A 188 10.75 -0.45 2.99
C GLY A 188 11.07 -1.91 3.31
N SER A 189 10.48 -2.41 4.39
CA SER A 189 10.64 -3.79 4.84
C SER A 189 9.50 -4.19 5.77
N LEU A 190 9.11 -5.46 5.75
CA LEU A 190 8.22 -6.07 6.75
C LEU A 190 8.98 -6.92 7.78
N ALA A 191 10.31 -6.88 7.78
CA ALA A 191 11.14 -7.71 8.68
C ALA A 191 11.05 -7.29 10.16
N LYS A 192 10.86 -6.00 10.43
CA LYS A 192 10.75 -5.43 11.79
C LYS A 192 9.28 -5.21 12.20
N LEU A 193 8.35 -6.01 11.64
CA LEU A 193 6.93 -5.89 11.97
C LEU A 193 6.68 -6.31 13.42
N ASP A 194 6.02 -5.42 14.17
CA ASP A 194 5.46 -5.73 15.47
C ASP A 194 4.00 -6.19 15.32
N SER A 195 3.72 -7.43 15.73
CA SER A 195 2.38 -8.02 15.66
C SER A 195 1.35 -7.27 16.50
N ASP A 196 1.76 -6.66 17.60
CA ASP A 196 0.85 -5.90 18.45
C ASP A 196 0.44 -4.59 17.81
N ASN A 197 1.38 -3.88 17.18
CA ASN A 197 1.05 -2.67 16.43
C ASN A 197 0.11 -2.95 15.25
N LEU A 198 0.25 -4.11 14.59
CA LEU A 198 -0.65 -4.50 13.51
C LEU A 198 -2.10 -4.61 13.96
N LYS A 199 -2.37 -5.07 15.18
CA LYS A 199 -3.73 -5.19 15.75
C LYS A 199 -4.45 -3.84 15.85
N TYR A 200 -3.71 -2.74 16.08
CA TYR A 200 -4.28 -1.39 16.16
C TYR A 200 -4.45 -0.73 14.78
N ILE A 201 -3.55 -1.01 13.85
CA ILE A 201 -3.54 -0.38 12.54
C ILE A 201 -4.49 -1.10 11.56
N ALA A 202 -4.57 -2.42 11.62
CA ALA A 202 -5.38 -3.23 10.71
C ALA A 202 -6.88 -2.83 10.68
N PRO A 203 -7.56 -2.57 11.82
CA PRO A 203 -8.95 -2.13 11.80
C PRO A 203 -9.15 -0.82 11.04
N VAL A 204 -8.26 0.14 11.20
CA VAL A 204 -8.31 1.43 10.46
C VAL A 204 -8.19 1.18 8.96
N MET A 205 -7.23 0.33 8.55
CA MET A 205 -7.04 -0.02 7.14
C MET A 205 -8.29 -0.72 6.57
N ILE A 206 -8.86 -1.67 7.28
CA ILE A 206 -10.05 -2.43 6.85
C ILE A 206 -11.25 -1.48 6.70
N ILE A 207 -11.51 -0.63 7.69
CA ILE A 207 -12.64 0.33 7.67
C ILE A 207 -12.48 1.28 6.48
N CYS A 208 -11.31 1.89 6.29
CA CYS A 208 -11.07 2.79 5.17
C CYS A 208 -11.18 2.09 3.81
N ALA A 209 -10.71 0.84 3.69
CA ALA A 209 -10.85 0.07 2.46
C ALA A 209 -12.32 -0.25 2.15
N ILE A 210 -13.10 -0.65 3.16
CA ILE A 210 -14.56 -0.89 3.02
C ILE A 210 -15.27 0.40 2.59
N LEU A 211 -14.96 1.54 3.22
CA LEU A 211 -15.54 2.83 2.86
C LEU A 211 -15.21 3.20 1.40
N LEU A 212 -13.98 3.03 0.93
CA LEU A 212 -13.61 3.31 -0.45
C LEU A 212 -14.33 2.38 -1.44
N ILE A 213 -14.50 1.09 -1.09
CA ILE A 213 -15.30 0.17 -1.92
C ILE A 213 -16.76 0.61 -1.97
N ALA A 214 -17.35 0.98 -0.84
CA ALA A 214 -18.73 1.47 -0.77
C ALA A 214 -18.90 2.75 -1.61
N MET A 215 -17.87 3.60 -1.67
CA MET A 215 -17.86 4.81 -2.48
C MET A 215 -17.46 4.60 -3.95
N SER A 216 -17.22 3.37 -4.40
CA SER A 216 -16.77 3.08 -5.78
C SER A 216 -17.72 3.61 -6.86
N TRP A 217 -19.05 3.58 -6.61
CA TRP A 217 -20.03 4.21 -7.48
C TRP A 217 -19.85 5.74 -7.53
N ARG A 218 -19.63 6.38 -6.41
CA ARG A 218 -19.38 7.83 -6.33
C ARG A 218 -18.11 8.23 -7.07
N ILE A 219 -17.07 7.39 -6.97
CA ILE A 219 -15.81 7.57 -7.71
C ILE A 219 -16.06 7.50 -9.23
N ASN A 220 -16.94 6.62 -9.72
CA ASN A 220 -17.33 6.61 -11.12
C ASN A 220 -17.98 7.94 -11.54
N LEU A 221 -18.89 8.48 -10.70
CA LEU A 221 -19.55 9.77 -10.99
C LEU A 221 -18.53 10.92 -11.01
N LEU A 222 -17.63 10.97 -10.04
CA LEU A 222 -16.55 11.98 -9.98
C LEU A 222 -15.61 11.91 -11.21
N SER A 223 -15.40 10.72 -11.76
CA SER A 223 -14.57 10.55 -12.96
C SER A 223 -15.19 11.15 -14.24
N LEU A 224 -16.51 11.40 -14.27
CA LEU A 224 -17.18 12.06 -15.38
C LEU A 224 -16.94 13.58 -15.45
N GLY A 225 -16.41 14.16 -14.37
CA GLY A 225 -16.17 15.60 -14.25
C GLY A 225 -17.03 16.26 -13.20
N ASP A 226 -16.52 17.35 -12.64
CA ASP A 226 -17.12 18.03 -11.48
C ASP A 226 -18.52 18.55 -11.80
N GLU A 227 -18.71 19.17 -12.97
CA GLU A 227 -20.02 19.67 -13.41
C GLU A 227 -21.01 18.52 -13.65
N SER A 228 -20.58 17.45 -14.31
CA SER A 228 -21.42 16.29 -14.59
C SER A 228 -21.83 15.59 -13.30
N ALA A 229 -20.89 15.40 -12.38
CA ALA A 229 -21.15 14.80 -11.08
C ALA A 229 -22.13 15.65 -10.25
N ALA A 230 -21.95 16.98 -10.23
CA ALA A 230 -22.86 17.89 -9.52
C ALA A 230 -24.29 17.85 -10.10
N ARG A 231 -24.43 17.79 -11.42
CA ARG A 231 -25.76 17.65 -12.08
C ARG A 231 -26.46 16.33 -11.73
N LEU A 232 -25.68 15.29 -11.38
CA LEU A 232 -26.19 13.99 -10.91
C LEU A 232 -26.43 13.95 -9.39
N GLY A 233 -26.38 15.11 -8.70
CA GLY A 233 -26.67 15.24 -7.28
C GLY A 233 -25.52 14.86 -6.35
N VAL A 234 -24.28 14.78 -6.86
CA VAL A 234 -23.09 14.49 -6.04
C VAL A 234 -22.55 15.77 -5.42
N ASN A 235 -22.38 15.78 -4.10
CA ASN A 235 -21.60 16.82 -3.44
C ASN A 235 -20.10 16.59 -3.67
N VAL A 236 -19.59 17.11 -4.79
CA VAL A 236 -18.23 16.87 -5.30
C VAL A 236 -17.16 17.16 -4.23
N SER A 237 -17.30 18.26 -3.51
CA SER A 237 -16.32 18.68 -2.49
C SER A 237 -16.29 17.75 -1.30
N PHE A 238 -17.44 17.35 -0.79
CA PHE A 238 -17.55 16.43 0.35
C PHE A 238 -17.07 15.03 0.00
N GLU A 239 -17.58 14.47 -1.11
CA GLU A 239 -17.23 13.11 -1.53
C GLU A 239 -15.75 12.98 -1.86
N ARG A 240 -15.18 14.00 -2.54
CA ARG A 240 -13.74 14.06 -2.81
C ARG A 240 -12.92 14.11 -1.52
N ALA A 241 -13.34 14.91 -0.53
CA ALA A 241 -12.65 15.00 0.75
C ALA A 241 -12.65 13.66 1.49
N VAL A 242 -13.79 12.97 1.58
CA VAL A 242 -13.89 11.65 2.23
C VAL A 242 -12.99 10.64 1.54
N ILE A 243 -13.01 10.58 0.20
CA ILE A 243 -12.16 9.65 -0.55
C ILE A 243 -10.68 9.94 -0.32
N ILE A 244 -10.27 11.22 -0.37
CA ILE A 244 -8.88 11.62 -0.14
C ILE A 244 -8.46 11.24 1.29
N ILE A 245 -9.28 11.51 2.30
CA ILE A 245 -8.97 11.17 3.70
C ILE A 245 -8.79 9.65 3.85
N CYS A 246 -9.74 8.84 3.38
CA CYS A 246 -9.64 7.38 3.47
C CYS A 246 -8.40 6.84 2.74
N ALA A 247 -8.15 7.31 1.52
CA ALA A 247 -7.00 6.89 0.74
C ALA A 247 -5.66 7.33 1.38
N THR A 248 -5.62 8.53 1.97
CA THR A 248 -4.46 9.03 2.74
C THR A 248 -4.19 8.19 3.97
N LEU A 249 -5.24 7.87 4.75
CA LEU A 249 -5.11 7.03 5.94
C LEU A 249 -4.58 5.64 5.56
N LEU A 250 -5.12 5.02 4.52
CA LEU A 250 -4.63 3.72 4.02
C LEU A 250 -3.16 3.78 3.61
N THR A 251 -2.77 4.81 2.87
CA THR A 251 -1.38 4.99 2.44
C THR A 251 -0.46 5.25 3.63
N GLY A 252 -0.87 6.14 4.54
CA GLY A 252 -0.13 6.45 5.76
C GLY A 252 0.08 5.23 6.64
N CYS A 253 -0.97 4.45 6.92
CA CYS A 253 -0.88 3.19 7.66
C CYS A 253 0.06 2.19 6.96
N SER A 254 -0.04 2.08 5.64
CA SER A 254 0.84 1.19 4.86
C SER A 254 2.31 1.58 5.02
N VAL A 255 2.62 2.87 4.85
CA VAL A 255 4.01 3.38 4.95
C VAL A 255 4.55 3.22 6.37
N CYS A 256 3.73 3.40 7.40
CA CYS A 256 4.15 3.19 8.80
C CYS A 256 4.54 1.73 9.08
N ILE A 257 3.84 0.78 8.45
CA ILE A 257 4.11 -0.66 8.64
C ILE A 257 5.30 -1.11 7.81
N SER A 258 5.37 -0.70 6.55
CA SER A 258 6.28 -1.29 5.56
C SER A 258 7.36 -0.35 5.04
N GLY A 259 7.40 0.93 5.46
CA GLY A 259 8.18 1.95 4.76
C GLY A 259 7.61 2.21 3.36
N ILE A 260 8.42 2.77 2.45
CA ILE A 260 7.96 3.09 1.10
C ILE A 260 7.90 1.83 0.24
N VAL A 261 6.70 1.53 -0.25
CA VAL A 261 6.45 0.47 -1.23
C VAL A 261 5.89 1.10 -2.51
N ALA A 262 6.74 1.24 -3.51
CA ALA A 262 6.39 1.89 -4.76
C ALA A 262 5.59 0.98 -5.70
N TRP A 263 4.96 1.57 -6.73
CA TRP A 263 4.31 0.91 -7.86
C TRP A 263 3.01 0.15 -7.58
N VAL A 264 2.79 -0.41 -6.40
CA VAL A 264 1.60 -1.22 -6.09
C VAL A 264 0.32 -0.43 -6.37
N GLY A 265 0.20 0.77 -5.81
CA GLY A 265 -0.97 1.62 -5.97
C GLY A 265 -1.15 2.21 -7.37
N LEU A 266 -0.11 2.21 -8.20
CA LEU A 266 -0.21 2.64 -9.59
C LEU A 266 -0.59 1.48 -10.51
N LEU A 267 0.08 0.35 -10.34
CA LEU A 267 0.06 -0.76 -11.27
C LEU A 267 -1.14 -1.69 -11.07
N MET A 268 -1.45 -2.05 -9.82
CA MET A 268 -2.50 -3.03 -9.56
C MET A 268 -3.90 -2.56 -9.94
N PRO A 269 -4.31 -1.29 -9.72
CA PRO A 269 -5.57 -0.78 -10.25
C PRO A 269 -5.63 -0.78 -11.77
N HIS A 270 -4.51 -0.51 -12.44
CA HIS A 270 -4.43 -0.56 -13.90
C HIS A 270 -4.69 -1.98 -14.41
N LEU A 271 -4.04 -2.97 -13.83
CA LEU A 271 -4.26 -4.38 -14.15
C LEU A 271 -5.69 -4.84 -13.86
N ALA A 272 -6.25 -4.43 -12.72
CA ALA A 272 -7.62 -4.74 -12.38
C ALA A 272 -8.60 -4.23 -13.45
N ARG A 273 -8.41 -2.99 -13.94
CA ARG A 273 -9.20 -2.46 -15.04
C ARG A 273 -9.02 -3.22 -16.35
N MET A 274 -7.84 -3.69 -16.65
CA MET A 274 -7.62 -4.56 -17.83
C MET A 274 -8.36 -5.90 -17.71
N LEU A 275 -8.55 -6.41 -16.50
CA LEU A 275 -9.17 -7.70 -16.24
C LEU A 275 -10.69 -7.62 -16.19
N VAL A 276 -11.26 -6.64 -15.45
CA VAL A 276 -12.71 -6.55 -15.17
C VAL A 276 -13.39 -5.30 -15.76
N GLY A 277 -12.64 -4.47 -16.50
CA GLY A 277 -13.13 -3.22 -17.11
C GLY A 277 -12.94 -2.00 -16.22
N ALA A 278 -13.21 -0.81 -16.79
CA ALA A 278 -12.92 0.49 -16.16
C ALA A 278 -13.90 0.88 -15.03
N ASN A 279 -14.99 0.13 -14.82
CA ASN A 279 -15.97 0.42 -13.78
C ASN A 279 -15.37 0.19 -12.38
N ASN A 280 -15.30 1.25 -11.57
CA ASN A 280 -14.69 1.19 -10.23
C ASN A 280 -15.43 0.23 -9.28
N ILE A 281 -16.72 -0.02 -9.44
CA ILE A 281 -17.45 -1.02 -8.64
C ILE A 281 -16.84 -2.42 -8.82
N LYS A 282 -16.29 -2.71 -9.99
CA LYS A 282 -15.65 -3.99 -10.30
C LYS A 282 -14.14 -3.94 -10.12
N SER A 283 -13.50 -2.87 -10.58
CA SER A 283 -12.03 -2.80 -10.58
C SER A 283 -11.43 -2.57 -9.20
N MET A 284 -12.10 -1.85 -8.29
CA MET A 284 -11.58 -1.62 -6.94
C MET A 284 -11.52 -2.90 -6.10
N PRO A 285 -12.58 -3.73 -5.98
CA PRO A 285 -12.45 -5.02 -5.29
C PRO A 285 -11.42 -5.95 -5.92
N ALA A 286 -11.35 -6.02 -7.25
CA ALA A 286 -10.34 -6.80 -7.93
C ALA A 286 -8.91 -6.31 -7.64
N SER A 287 -8.71 -4.98 -7.56
CA SER A 287 -7.40 -4.39 -7.27
C SER A 287 -6.90 -4.71 -5.87
N ILE A 288 -7.78 -4.84 -4.87
CA ILE A 288 -7.43 -5.26 -3.52
C ILE A 288 -6.70 -6.61 -3.53
N PHE A 289 -7.33 -7.62 -4.13
CA PHE A 289 -6.72 -8.95 -4.21
C PHE A 289 -5.44 -8.96 -5.04
N MET A 290 -5.40 -8.24 -6.15
CA MET A 290 -4.20 -8.14 -6.98
C MET A 290 -3.05 -7.47 -6.23
N GLY A 291 -3.32 -6.42 -5.46
CA GLY A 291 -2.34 -5.77 -4.60
C GLY A 291 -1.81 -6.70 -3.50
N ALA A 292 -2.72 -7.43 -2.86
CA ALA A 292 -2.37 -8.43 -1.85
C ALA A 292 -1.48 -9.54 -2.41
N ILE A 293 -1.87 -10.13 -3.56
CA ILE A 293 -1.09 -11.18 -4.24
C ILE A 293 0.29 -10.66 -4.62
N PHE A 294 0.36 -9.47 -5.22
CA PHE A 294 1.62 -8.88 -5.66
C PHE A 294 2.58 -8.65 -4.51
N LEU A 295 2.10 -8.04 -3.41
CA LEU A 295 2.97 -7.76 -2.28
C LEU A 295 3.36 -9.01 -1.50
N LEU A 296 2.48 -10.00 -1.38
CA LEU A 296 2.81 -11.33 -0.86
C LEU A 296 3.94 -12.00 -1.67
N PHE A 297 3.83 -11.93 -2.99
CA PHE A 297 4.85 -12.48 -3.89
C PHE A 297 6.19 -11.77 -3.69
N VAL A 298 6.18 -10.42 -3.70
CA VAL A 298 7.39 -9.62 -3.50
C VAL A 298 8.02 -9.85 -2.12
N ASP A 299 7.21 -9.89 -1.06
CA ASP A 299 7.70 -10.18 0.29
C ASP A 299 8.30 -11.58 0.41
N THR A 300 7.67 -12.57 -0.22
CA THR A 300 8.20 -13.93 -0.24
C THR A 300 9.54 -14.00 -0.98
N LEU A 301 9.70 -13.27 -2.08
CA LEU A 301 10.98 -13.13 -2.77
C LEU A 301 12.02 -12.41 -1.89
N ALA A 302 11.64 -11.29 -1.26
CA ALA A 302 12.52 -10.48 -0.42
C ALA A 302 13.24 -11.31 0.64
N ARG A 303 12.50 -12.18 1.33
CA ARG A 303 13.01 -13.05 2.40
C ARG A 303 13.63 -14.36 1.91
N SER A 304 13.58 -14.65 0.60
CA SER A 304 14.13 -15.90 0.04
C SER A 304 15.44 -15.69 -0.70
N ILE A 305 15.70 -14.49 -1.26
CA ILE A 305 16.85 -14.23 -2.12
C ILE A 305 18.13 -14.00 -1.33
N SER A 306 18.07 -13.28 -0.20
CA SER A 306 19.24 -12.85 0.54
C SER A 306 19.11 -13.05 2.04
N VAL A 307 20.26 -13.18 2.73
CA VAL A 307 20.35 -13.31 4.20
C VAL A 307 19.86 -12.04 4.89
N SER A 308 20.21 -10.87 4.35
CA SER A 308 19.85 -9.56 4.90
C SER A 308 18.49 -9.05 4.41
N GLU A 309 17.74 -9.90 3.70
CA GLU A 309 16.49 -9.55 3.03
C GLU A 309 16.60 -8.35 2.06
N VAL A 310 16.08 -8.49 0.87
CA VAL A 310 16.06 -7.39 -0.09
C VAL A 310 14.92 -6.43 0.26
N PRO A 311 15.17 -5.11 0.35
CA PRO A 311 14.11 -4.15 0.67
C PRO A 311 12.95 -4.22 -0.33
N LEU A 312 11.71 -4.10 0.19
CA LEU A 312 10.50 -4.21 -0.62
C LEU A 312 10.41 -3.14 -1.71
N GLY A 313 10.81 -1.90 -1.39
CA GLY A 313 10.79 -0.79 -2.35
C GLY A 313 11.72 -1.03 -3.54
N VAL A 314 12.87 -1.69 -3.33
CA VAL A 314 13.79 -2.07 -4.41
C VAL A 314 13.15 -3.10 -5.33
N LEU A 315 12.59 -4.17 -4.77
CA LEU A 315 11.95 -5.23 -5.55
C LEU A 315 10.69 -4.74 -6.27
N THR A 316 9.83 -4.01 -5.57
CA THR A 316 8.61 -3.45 -6.18
C THR A 316 8.95 -2.42 -7.25
N GLY A 317 10.01 -1.62 -7.05
CA GLY A 317 10.54 -0.68 -8.03
C GLY A 317 11.00 -1.38 -9.29
N PHE A 318 11.83 -2.40 -9.15
CA PHE A 318 12.37 -3.15 -10.29
C PHE A 318 11.27 -3.89 -11.06
N ILE A 319 10.46 -4.70 -10.37
CA ILE A 319 9.38 -5.49 -10.98
C ILE A 319 8.32 -4.56 -11.58
N GLY A 320 7.94 -3.52 -10.84
CA GLY A 320 6.90 -2.58 -11.24
C GLY A 320 7.27 -1.79 -12.49
N THR A 321 8.52 -1.30 -12.56
CA THR A 321 9.00 -0.55 -13.73
C THR A 321 9.03 -1.42 -14.98
N VAL A 322 9.62 -2.61 -14.91
CA VAL A 322 9.70 -3.53 -16.05
C VAL A 322 8.29 -3.91 -16.54
N PHE A 323 7.41 -4.22 -15.59
CA PHE A 323 6.04 -4.59 -15.92
C PHE A 323 5.26 -3.42 -16.52
N PHE A 324 5.45 -2.20 -16.04
CA PHE A 324 4.77 -1.01 -16.56
C PHE A 324 5.21 -0.69 -18.00
N VAL A 325 6.50 -0.81 -18.31
CA VAL A 325 7.01 -0.69 -19.69
C VAL A 325 6.36 -1.72 -20.60
N TRP A 326 6.22 -2.98 -20.14
CA TRP A 326 5.54 -4.02 -20.90
C TRP A 326 4.06 -3.69 -21.15
N VAL A 327 3.34 -3.16 -20.15
CA VAL A 327 1.95 -2.72 -20.29
C VAL A 327 1.81 -1.60 -21.32
N LEU A 328 2.68 -0.60 -21.27
CA LEU A 328 2.70 0.50 -22.24
C LEU A 328 2.97 -0.01 -23.67
N TRP A 329 3.94 -0.91 -23.81
CA TRP A 329 4.27 -1.49 -25.13
C TRP A 329 3.10 -2.30 -25.72
N ARG A 330 2.41 -3.07 -24.87
CA ARG A 330 1.22 -3.83 -25.30
C ARG A 330 0.07 -2.92 -25.74
N ASN A 331 -0.17 -1.82 -25.04
CA ASN A 331 -1.23 -0.88 -25.36
C ASN A 331 -0.96 -0.09 -26.65
N LYS A 332 0.31 0.11 -27.03
CA LYS A 332 0.69 0.75 -28.30
C LYS A 332 0.21 -0.01 -29.56
N LYS A 333 -0.11 -1.31 -29.43
CA LYS A 333 -0.66 -2.13 -30.51
C LYS A 333 -2.18 -1.98 -30.68
N VAL A 334 -2.85 -1.24 -29.79
CA VAL A 334 -4.32 -1.05 -29.77
C VAL A 334 -4.69 0.41 -30.10
N ALA A 335 -3.71 1.32 -30.12
CA ALA A 335 -3.82 2.71 -30.60
C ALA A 335 -3.30 2.82 -32.03
#